data_726b27c6b7ace1648cbaf5190c8097f3
#
_entry.id   726b27c6b7ace1648cbaf5190c8097f3
#
_cell.length_a   1.000
_cell.length_b   1.000
_cell.length_c   1.000
_cell.angle_alpha   90.00
_cell.angle_beta   90.00
_cell.angle_gamma   90.00
#
_symmetry.space_group_name_H-M   'P 1'
#
loop_
_entity.id
_entity.type
_entity.pdbx_description
1 polymer ?
#
loop_
_entity_poly.entity_id
_entity_poly.type
_entity_poly.pdbx_seq_one_letter_code
_entity_poly.pdbx_strand_id
1 'polypeptide(L)'
;MSWDGLKSKRPIPAKSVDGYVRTDVEERNLNKTFAGVFKGEDGKKVLDYLKSITTDAVAGPNIESNQLFHLEGMRFLTGVIQTRIKKGEQDGWW
;
A
#
# COMPACT_ATOMS: atom_id res chain seq x y z
N MET A 1 9.48 22.77 2.23
CA MET A 1 8.10 22.83 2.17
C MET A 1 7.54 21.56 2.61
N SER A 2 6.62 21.71 3.31
CA SER A 2 6.05 20.52 3.78
C SER A 2 5.01 20.04 2.83
N TRP A 3 4.75 18.87 2.98
CA TRP A 3 3.65 18.17 2.45
C TRP A 3 2.36 18.89 2.77
N ASP A 4 2.30 19.48 3.97
CA ASP A 4 1.11 20.17 4.39
C ASP A 4 0.82 21.39 3.52
N GLY A 5 1.85 22.07 3.08
CA GLY A 5 1.67 23.19 2.19
C GLY A 5 1.06 22.76 0.87
N LEU A 6 1.44 21.61 0.39
CA LEU A 6 0.83 21.07 -0.81
C LEU A 6 -0.62 20.72 -0.60
N LYS A 7 -0.89 20.10 0.50
CA LYS A 7 -2.25 19.68 0.80
C LYS A 7 -3.20 20.84 0.93
N SER A 8 -2.73 21.91 1.52
CA SER A 8 -3.62 23.04 1.79
C SER A 8 -4.02 23.76 0.53
N LYS A 9 -3.32 23.56 -0.56
CA LYS A 9 -3.60 24.29 -1.79
C LYS A 9 -4.72 23.69 -2.60
N ARG A 10 -5.15 22.53 -2.25
CA ARG A 10 -6.26 21.91 -2.95
C ARG A 10 -6.89 20.87 -2.07
N PRO A 11 -8.15 20.63 -2.30
CA PRO A 11 -8.85 19.65 -1.53
C PRO A 11 -8.29 18.28 -1.88
N ILE A 12 -7.67 17.70 -0.93
CA ILE A 12 -7.26 16.33 -1.05
C ILE A 12 -8.22 15.58 -0.20
N PRO A 13 -9.13 14.89 -0.83
CA PRO A 13 -10.24 14.31 -0.10
C PRO A 13 -9.77 13.31 0.91
N ALA A 14 -8.89 12.48 0.55
CA ALA A 14 -8.40 11.49 1.46
C ALA A 14 -6.92 11.43 1.34
N LYS A 15 -6.27 11.00 2.37
CA LYS A 15 -4.87 10.75 2.28
C LYS A 15 -4.64 9.61 1.31
N SER A 16 -3.75 9.83 0.38
CA SER A 16 -3.33 8.79 -0.50
C SER A 16 -2.62 7.70 0.30
N VAL A 17 -2.81 6.49 -0.10
CA VAL A 17 -2.20 5.33 0.56
C VAL A 17 -0.68 5.44 0.56
N ASP A 18 -0.13 5.97 -0.51
CA ASP A 18 1.33 6.05 -0.68
C ASP A 18 1.87 7.45 -0.45
N GLY A 19 1.04 8.39 -0.06
CA GLY A 19 1.48 9.76 0.20
C GLY A 19 1.50 10.67 -1.00
N TYR A 20 1.25 10.18 -2.18
CA TYR A 20 1.20 11.02 -3.38
C TYR A 20 -0.19 11.58 -3.60
N VAL A 21 -0.23 12.77 -4.17
CA VAL A 21 -1.49 13.46 -4.43
C VAL A 21 -2.06 13.02 -5.75
N ARG A 22 -3.28 12.54 -5.73
CA ARG A 22 -4.01 12.14 -6.93
C ARG A 22 -5.44 12.62 -6.81
N THR A 23 -6.14 12.67 -7.92
CA THR A 23 -7.57 12.94 -7.88
C THR A 23 -8.30 11.73 -7.29
N ASP A 24 -9.52 11.97 -6.82
CA ASP A 24 -10.34 10.89 -6.30
C ASP A 24 -10.53 9.77 -7.31
N VAL A 25 -10.75 10.16 -8.55
CA VAL A 25 -10.98 9.18 -9.61
C VAL A 25 -9.74 8.34 -9.84
N GLU A 26 -8.58 8.98 -9.90
CA GLU A 26 -7.33 8.26 -10.09
C GLU A 26 -7.05 7.30 -8.94
N GLU A 27 -7.26 7.77 -7.73
CA GLU A 27 -7.01 6.95 -6.55
C GLU A 27 -7.95 5.75 -6.51
N ARG A 28 -9.21 5.98 -6.80
CA ARG A 28 -10.21 4.92 -6.82
C ARG A 28 -9.94 3.90 -7.90
N ASN A 29 -9.57 4.37 -9.08
CA ASN A 29 -9.25 3.46 -10.18
C ASN A 29 -8.05 2.61 -9.87
N LEU A 30 -7.04 3.19 -9.24
CA LEU A 30 -5.85 2.46 -8.83
C LEU A 30 -6.21 1.39 -7.80
N ASN A 31 -7.03 1.73 -6.83
CA ASN A 31 -7.48 0.76 -5.83
C ASN A 31 -8.22 -0.41 -6.47
N LYS A 32 -9.10 -0.11 -7.42
CA LYS A 32 -9.83 -1.16 -8.13
C LYS A 32 -8.91 -2.06 -8.93
N THR A 33 -7.90 -1.48 -9.55
CA THR A 33 -6.91 -2.23 -10.31
C THR A 33 -6.18 -3.22 -9.39
N PHE A 34 -5.74 -2.74 -8.24
CA PHE A 34 -5.09 -3.63 -7.27
C PHE A 34 -6.02 -4.75 -6.83
N ALA A 35 -7.25 -4.41 -6.50
CA ALA A 35 -8.20 -5.43 -6.08
C ALA A 35 -8.42 -6.47 -7.18
N GLY A 36 -8.49 -6.03 -8.43
CA GLY A 36 -8.68 -6.94 -9.56
C GLY A 36 -7.51 -7.89 -9.76
N VAL A 37 -6.30 -7.36 -9.67
CA VAL A 37 -5.09 -8.17 -9.86
C VAL A 37 -4.97 -9.28 -8.81
N PHE A 38 -5.31 -8.97 -7.58
CA PHE A 38 -5.11 -9.90 -6.47
C PHE A 38 -6.39 -10.66 -6.10
N LYS A 39 -7.42 -10.56 -6.91
CA LYS A 39 -8.69 -11.21 -6.63
C LYS A 39 -8.65 -12.73 -6.85
N GLY A 40 -7.94 -13.17 -7.87
CA GLY A 40 -7.90 -14.58 -8.22
C GLY A 40 -6.92 -15.37 -7.37
N GLU A 41 -6.87 -16.67 -7.61
CA GLU A 41 -6.01 -17.58 -6.86
C GLU A 41 -4.54 -17.22 -7.00
N ASP A 42 -4.11 -16.93 -8.22
CA ASP A 42 -2.71 -16.60 -8.46
C ASP A 42 -2.32 -15.30 -7.79
N GLY A 43 -3.21 -14.30 -7.84
CA GLY A 43 -2.96 -13.05 -7.16
C GLY A 43 -2.83 -13.24 -5.66
N LYS A 44 -3.68 -14.08 -5.08
CA LYS A 44 -3.60 -14.38 -3.66
C LYS A 44 -2.30 -15.08 -3.29
N LYS A 45 -1.86 -16.00 -4.13
CA LYS A 45 -0.58 -16.69 -3.91
C LYS A 45 0.59 -15.73 -3.94
N VAL A 46 0.58 -14.80 -4.90
CA VAL A 46 1.62 -13.79 -4.99
C VAL A 46 1.62 -12.91 -3.75
N LEU A 47 0.45 -12.47 -3.33
CA LEU A 47 0.33 -11.63 -2.14
C LEU A 47 0.81 -12.37 -0.89
N ASP A 48 0.42 -13.63 -0.74
CA ASP A 48 0.86 -14.43 0.40
C ASP A 48 2.38 -14.57 0.42
N TYR A 49 2.98 -14.78 -0.74
CA TYR A 49 4.43 -14.82 -0.83
C TYR A 49 5.06 -13.50 -0.40
N LEU A 50 4.55 -12.39 -0.93
CA LEU A 50 5.08 -11.07 -0.58
C LEU A 50 4.95 -10.79 0.91
N LYS A 51 3.83 -11.16 1.50
CA LYS A 51 3.64 -11.01 2.93
C LYS A 51 4.63 -11.85 3.72
N SER A 52 4.91 -13.05 3.27
CA SER A 52 5.78 -13.96 4.00
C SER A 52 7.20 -13.42 4.12
N ILE A 53 7.64 -12.63 3.17
CA ILE A 53 9.00 -12.06 3.19
C ILE A 53 9.03 -10.61 3.66
N THR A 54 7.89 -10.04 4.01
CA THR A 54 7.81 -8.64 4.42
C THR A 54 7.05 -8.49 5.73
N THR A 55 5.73 -8.35 5.66
CA THR A 55 4.92 -8.04 6.84
C THR A 55 4.92 -9.14 7.87
N ASP A 56 5.02 -10.38 7.45
CA ASP A 56 5.02 -11.53 8.35
C ASP A 56 6.42 -11.98 8.73
N ALA A 57 7.45 -11.35 8.17
CA ALA A 57 8.82 -11.69 8.51
C ALA A 57 9.18 -11.16 9.90
N VAL A 58 9.92 -11.95 10.63
CA VAL A 58 10.33 -11.59 11.98
C VAL A 58 11.80 -11.18 11.95
N ALA A 59 12.07 -9.98 12.43
CA ALA A 59 13.44 -9.51 12.57
C ALA A 59 14.08 -10.20 13.77
N GLY A 60 15.28 -10.72 13.57
CA GLY A 60 16.00 -11.35 14.67
C GLY A 60 16.53 -10.30 15.64
N PRO A 61 16.95 -10.74 16.83
CA PRO A 61 17.41 -9.80 17.85
C PRO A 61 18.72 -9.11 17.50
N ASN A 62 19.45 -9.65 16.53
CA ASN A 62 20.75 -9.08 16.14
C ASN A 62 20.71 -8.39 14.79
N ILE A 63 19.53 -8.01 14.34
CA ILE A 63 19.41 -7.34 13.05
C ILE A 63 20.04 -5.95 13.13
N GLU A 64 20.80 -5.57 12.12
CA GLU A 64 21.40 -4.26 12.06
C GLU A 64 20.36 -3.21 11.64
N SER A 65 20.62 -1.96 12.02
CA SER A 65 19.67 -0.87 11.75
C SER A 65 19.37 -0.71 10.27
N ASN A 66 20.39 -0.76 9.42
CA ASN A 66 20.15 -0.61 7.99
C ASN A 66 19.36 -1.77 7.41
N GLN A 67 19.55 -2.97 7.93
CA GLN A 67 18.77 -4.12 7.51
C GLN A 67 17.32 -3.98 7.97
N LEU A 68 17.14 -3.47 9.18
CA LEU A 68 15.81 -3.22 9.70
C LEU A 68 15.06 -2.16 8.87
N PHE A 69 15.76 -1.07 8.53
CA PHE A 69 15.16 -0.03 7.71
C PHE A 69 14.77 -0.57 6.33
N HIS A 70 15.60 -1.44 5.77
CA HIS A 70 15.29 -2.06 4.49
C HIS A 70 14.03 -2.92 4.61
N LEU A 71 13.95 -3.72 5.66
CA LEU A 71 12.77 -4.56 5.90
C LEU A 71 11.51 -3.72 6.09
N GLU A 72 11.63 -2.62 6.84
CA GLU A 72 10.48 -1.74 7.06
C GLU A 72 10.03 -1.08 5.76
N GLY A 73 10.96 -0.77 4.86
CA GLY A 73 10.60 -0.25 3.55
C GLY A 73 9.80 -1.28 2.74
N MET A 74 10.23 -2.52 2.78
CA MET A 74 9.51 -3.60 2.09
C MET A 74 8.14 -3.83 2.71
N ARG A 75 8.04 -3.77 4.03
CA ARG A 75 6.78 -3.88 4.75
C ARG A 75 5.83 -2.76 4.37
N PHE A 76 6.36 -1.55 4.26
CA PHE A 76 5.55 -0.40 3.84
C PHE A 76 4.94 -0.65 2.48
N LEU A 77 5.74 -1.11 1.53
CA LEU A 77 5.25 -1.35 0.18
C LEU A 77 4.17 -2.42 0.16
N THR A 78 4.39 -3.52 0.86
CA THR A 78 3.38 -4.58 0.95
C THR A 78 2.11 -4.06 1.62
N GLY A 79 2.28 -3.21 2.64
CA GLY A 79 1.15 -2.56 3.29
C GLY A 79 0.35 -1.69 2.35
N VAL A 80 1.03 -0.97 1.45
CA VAL A 80 0.36 -0.18 0.42
C VAL A 80 -0.49 -1.08 -0.47
N ILE A 81 0.07 -2.19 -0.91
CA ILE A 81 -0.65 -3.15 -1.74
C ILE A 81 -1.91 -3.65 -1.03
N GLN A 82 -1.76 -4.07 0.21
CA GLN A 82 -2.89 -4.59 0.99
C GLN A 82 -3.97 -3.54 1.21
N THR A 83 -3.57 -2.31 1.49
CA THR A 83 -4.51 -1.23 1.72
C THR A 83 -5.29 -0.90 0.45
N ARG A 84 -4.61 -0.89 -0.70
CA ARG A 84 -5.28 -0.62 -1.97
C ARG A 84 -6.27 -1.72 -2.32
N ILE A 85 -5.90 -2.97 -2.09
CA ILE A 85 -6.80 -4.09 -2.31
C ILE A 85 -8.05 -3.93 -1.46
N LYS A 86 -7.86 -3.64 -0.19
CA LYS A 86 -8.97 -3.49 0.73
C LYS A 86 -9.90 -2.34 0.32
N LYS A 87 -9.31 -1.21 -0.04
CA LYS A 87 -10.12 -0.07 -0.48
C LYS A 87 -10.83 -0.36 -1.79
N GLY A 88 -10.18 -1.05 -2.69
CA GLY A 88 -10.81 -1.43 -3.95
C GLY A 88 -11.96 -2.38 -3.75
N GLU A 89 -11.85 -3.28 -2.79
CA GLU A 89 -12.94 -4.19 -2.45
C GLU A 89 -14.10 -3.48 -1.77
N GLN A 90 -13.80 -2.49 -0.94
CA GLN A 90 -14.83 -1.70 -0.28
C GLN A 90 -15.65 -0.89 -1.27
N ASP A 91 -14.98 -0.37 -2.29
CA ASP A 91 -15.64 0.37 -3.36
C ASP A 91 -16.14 -0.57 -4.44
N GLY A 92 -16.10 -1.83 -4.16
CA GLY A 92 -16.11 -2.86 -5.16
C GLY A 92 -17.45 -3.44 -5.52
N TRP A 93 -18.49 -2.84 -5.08
CA TRP A 93 -19.81 -3.25 -5.50
C TRP A 93 -20.00 -3.05 -7.02
N TRP A 94 -19.04 -2.43 -7.63
CA TRP A 94 -19.04 -2.32 -9.08
C TRP A 94 -19.08 -3.72 -9.69
#